data_e3a1662d60db033ef94b9f06ac72f192
#
_entry.id   e3a1662d60db033ef94b9f06ac72f192
#
_cell.length_a   1.000
_cell.length_b   1.000
_cell.length_c   1.000
_cell.angle_alpha   90.00
_cell.angle_beta   90.00
_cell.angle_gamma   90.00
#
_symmetry.space_group_name_H-M   'P 1'
#
loop_
_entity.id
_entity.type
_entity.pdbx_description
1 polymer ?
#
loop_
_entity_poly.entity_id
_entity_poly.type
_entity_poly.pdbx_seq_one_letter_code
_entity_poly.pdbx_strand_id
1 'polypeptide(L)'
;MRLSYAMLALAANAGSSSAFQSPTAAVAGWRSTTTMTTTTTSSNDDFVFGTALMAATMDGTAMSAAERAANGTRRKKTKQERLELATKGLQVHVIGLSIHHAQVEVREKLAIPESEWNDQSNIICSTGQVEEAAILSTCNRFEIYFAASDAREANARVMEYLAERSGLPVSALRRNIFMLEGEDAVWHLMRVAGGLDSLVVGEGQILSQVRQCHLHSIEDDGRGGKVLSRLLNNAVAAGKRVRSETNISKGSVSISSAAVELSETMCMKDLNLPFSEARLAVVGAGTMTRLLITHLASRGLERIAIVNRSMARPLELREQFPDVDIEIVLEDGLWDVVRRSDIVFTATSSPEYVIDKSLLKQNGLDGGRPLMLVDIAVPRNIGPDSAEVHSVKPYNVDDLKAVVAKNTAMRQREMIEAEILLRDEASTFNGWRESLSAIPTINQLQERANMFRQEELKKCTRKLSQNNNFSDRELEAVERLSRGIVNKMLHGPMSHLRRAESVEKKQAALSELSSMFRLDDDEEGPRGKGRRRK
;
A
#
# COMPACT_ATOMS: atom_id res chain seq x y z
N MET A 1 9.35 -14.80 48.91
CA MET A 1 9.45 -16.25 48.65
C MET A 1 9.77 -16.36 47.18
N ARG A 2 10.96 -16.37 46.71
CA ARG A 2 12.11 -17.33 46.66
C ARG A 2 11.68 -18.74 46.24
N LEU A 3 12.12 -19.07 45.02
CA LEU A 3 12.81 -20.30 44.54
C LEU A 3 12.66 -20.32 43.01
N SER A 4 13.67 -20.10 42.20
CA SER A 4 14.98 -20.78 41.91
C SER A 4 14.85 -21.95 40.95
N TYR A 5 15.46 -21.79 39.75
CA TYR A 5 16.53 -22.57 39.09
C TYR A 5 16.31 -24.05 38.72
N ALA A 6 16.59 -24.33 37.45
CA ALA A 6 17.57 -25.30 36.94
C ALA A 6 17.48 -25.33 35.42
N MET A 7 18.42 -24.90 34.62
CA MET A 7 19.67 -25.49 34.14
C MET A 7 19.53 -26.93 33.63
N LEU A 8 19.76 -27.11 32.33
CA LEU A 8 20.55 -28.23 31.79
C LEU A 8 21.21 -27.85 30.46
N ALA A 9 22.52 -27.71 30.52
CA ALA A 9 23.45 -27.75 29.41
C ALA A 9 24.04 -29.17 29.31
N LEU A 10 24.61 -29.51 28.18
CA LEU A 10 25.54 -30.56 27.75
C LEU A 10 25.02 -31.25 26.47
N ALA A 11 25.79 -31.57 25.43
CA ALA A 11 27.22 -31.50 25.21
C ALA A 11 27.50 -31.56 23.71
N ALA A 12 28.66 -31.09 23.36
CA ALA A 12 29.32 -31.28 22.08
C ALA A 12 29.81 -32.73 21.87
N ASN A 13 29.81 -33.22 20.63
CA ASN A 13 31.03 -33.81 20.03
C ASN A 13 30.79 -34.22 18.57
N ALA A 14 31.53 -33.62 17.65
CA ALA A 14 32.61 -34.16 16.84
C ALA A 14 32.26 -35.26 15.81
N GLY A 15 32.54 -34.94 14.56
CA GLY A 15 33.31 -35.80 13.65
C GLY A 15 32.55 -36.42 12.49
N SER A 16 32.72 -35.91 11.33
CA SER A 16 33.46 -36.54 10.22
C SER A 16 32.96 -36.06 8.85
N SER A 17 33.92 -35.69 8.09
CA SER A 17 33.88 -35.38 6.65
C SER A 17 33.38 -36.57 5.83
N SER A 18 32.51 -36.29 4.83
CA SER A 18 32.54 -37.04 3.58
C SER A 18 32.05 -36.14 2.43
N ALA A 19 32.94 -35.99 1.49
CA ALA A 19 32.74 -35.38 0.20
C ALA A 19 31.65 -36.12 -0.61
N PHE A 20 30.76 -35.39 -1.27
CA PHE A 20 29.99 -35.95 -2.36
C PHE A 20 30.14 -35.04 -3.60
N GLN A 21 30.64 -35.71 -4.60
CA GLN A 21 30.94 -35.23 -5.95
C GLN A 21 29.66 -34.90 -6.69
N SER A 22 29.76 -33.88 -7.52
CA SER A 22 28.82 -33.55 -8.61
C SER A 22 28.85 -34.62 -9.72
N PRO A 23 27.74 -34.94 -10.34
CA PRO A 23 27.74 -35.53 -11.65
C PRO A 23 27.46 -34.50 -12.74
N THR A 24 28.44 -34.30 -13.61
CA THR A 24 28.29 -33.79 -14.97
C THR A 24 27.57 -34.82 -15.85
N ALA A 25 26.54 -34.39 -16.58
CA ALA A 25 26.04 -35.10 -17.77
C ALA A 25 25.49 -34.04 -18.73
N ALA A 26 26.19 -33.74 -19.74
CA ALA A 26 26.17 -34.29 -21.10
C ALA A 26 25.04 -33.66 -21.95
N VAL A 27 25.50 -32.80 -22.85
CA VAL A 27 24.86 -32.16 -24.01
C VAL A 27 24.36 -33.24 -24.97
N ALA A 28 23.12 -33.14 -25.41
CA ALA A 28 22.64 -33.71 -26.65
C ALA A 28 21.80 -32.65 -27.39
N GLY A 29 22.34 -32.23 -28.55
CA GLY A 29 21.67 -31.28 -29.41
C GLY A 29 20.60 -31.94 -30.26
N TRP A 30 19.55 -31.17 -30.48
CA TRP A 30 18.65 -31.41 -31.61
C TRP A 30 18.52 -30.12 -32.42
N ARG A 31 19.09 -30.18 -33.61
CA ARG A 31 18.80 -29.23 -34.72
C ARG A 31 17.60 -29.78 -35.46
N SER A 32 16.57 -28.99 -35.62
CA SER A 32 15.52 -29.24 -36.62
C SER A 32 15.37 -27.99 -37.48
N THR A 33 15.84 -28.10 -38.69
CA THR A 33 15.63 -27.19 -39.81
C THR A 33 14.23 -27.42 -40.35
N THR A 34 13.39 -26.39 -40.41
CA THR A 34 12.18 -26.40 -41.23
C THR A 34 12.18 -25.18 -42.13
N THR A 35 12.30 -25.49 -43.41
CA THR A 35 12.29 -24.62 -44.58
C THR A 35 10.92 -23.94 -44.76
N MET A 36 10.93 -22.61 -44.90
CA MET A 36 9.73 -21.86 -45.33
C MET A 36 9.62 -21.94 -46.85
N THR A 37 8.49 -22.44 -47.31
CA THR A 37 8.03 -22.29 -48.72
C THR A 37 6.98 -21.17 -48.75
N THR A 38 7.32 -20.12 -49.44
CA THR A 38 6.41 -19.03 -49.84
C THR A 38 5.51 -19.49 -50.98
N THR A 39 4.22 -19.41 -50.79
CA THR A 39 3.24 -19.44 -51.91
C THR A 39 2.37 -18.20 -51.82
N THR A 40 2.55 -17.34 -52.81
CA THR A 40 1.68 -16.21 -53.12
C THR A 40 0.45 -16.70 -53.86
N THR A 41 -0.75 -16.38 -53.34
CA THR A 41 -1.97 -16.32 -54.15
C THR A 41 -2.77 -15.11 -53.77
N SER A 42 -2.98 -14.24 -54.75
CA SER A 42 -3.88 -13.09 -54.74
C SER A 42 -5.33 -13.55 -54.82
N SER A 43 -6.19 -12.95 -54.03
CA SER A 43 -7.57 -12.66 -54.42
C SER A 43 -8.13 -11.49 -53.58
N ASN A 44 -8.52 -10.45 -54.31
CA ASN A 44 -9.39 -9.39 -53.86
C ASN A 44 -10.69 -10.01 -53.38
N ASP A 45 -11.20 -9.53 -52.24
CA ASP A 45 -12.62 -9.17 -52.12
C ASP A 45 -12.85 -8.29 -50.88
N ASP A 46 -13.64 -7.29 -51.10
CA ASP A 46 -14.07 -6.24 -50.25
C ASP A 46 -14.62 -6.65 -48.87
N PHE A 47 -14.15 -5.97 -47.82
CA PHE A 47 -14.98 -5.68 -46.65
C PHE A 47 -14.70 -4.27 -46.12
N VAL A 48 -15.52 -3.34 -46.59
CA VAL A 48 -15.69 -2.02 -46.01
C VAL A 48 -16.48 -2.16 -44.73
N PHE A 49 -15.80 -2.16 -43.57
CA PHE A 49 -16.39 -1.78 -42.29
C PHE A 49 -15.23 -1.47 -41.29
N GLY A 50 -15.14 -0.25 -40.83
CA GLY A 50 -14.37 0.03 -39.62
C GLY A 50 -13.32 1.14 -39.64
N THR A 51 -13.46 2.16 -40.47
CA THR A 51 -12.64 3.40 -40.35
C THR A 51 -13.42 4.57 -39.79
N ALA A 52 -14.06 4.37 -38.62
CA ALA A 52 -14.74 5.46 -37.91
C ALA A 52 -14.54 5.37 -36.38
N LEU A 53 -13.48 4.70 -35.88
CA LEU A 53 -13.23 4.62 -34.43
C LEU A 53 -11.74 4.80 -34.05
N MET A 54 -10.95 5.49 -34.87
CA MET A 54 -9.55 5.81 -34.53
C MET A 54 -9.20 7.30 -34.71
N ALA A 55 -10.14 8.20 -34.44
CA ALA A 55 -9.87 9.63 -34.48
C ALA A 55 -10.45 10.38 -33.25
N ALA A 56 -10.44 9.77 -32.07
CA ALA A 56 -10.93 10.42 -30.85
C ALA A 56 -10.11 10.09 -29.60
N THR A 57 -8.79 9.96 -29.71
CA THR A 57 -7.94 9.80 -28.53
C THR A 57 -6.58 10.48 -28.71
N MET A 58 -6.60 11.77 -28.98
CA MET A 58 -5.45 12.67 -28.77
C MET A 58 -5.97 14.08 -28.47
N ASP A 59 -6.64 14.23 -27.32
CA ASP A 59 -6.78 15.51 -26.65
C ASP A 59 -6.82 15.23 -25.15
N GLY A 60 -5.65 15.37 -24.52
CA GLY A 60 -5.48 15.37 -23.07
C GLY A 60 -6.03 16.67 -22.48
N THR A 61 -7.32 16.96 -22.69
CA THR A 61 -8.01 18.04 -22.01
C THR A 61 -8.37 17.59 -20.61
N ALA A 62 -7.71 18.16 -19.63
CA ALA A 62 -8.16 18.15 -18.24
C ALA A 62 -9.65 18.51 -18.23
N MET A 63 -10.49 17.61 -17.74
CA MET A 63 -11.95 17.82 -17.60
C MET A 63 -12.20 19.17 -16.94
N SER A 64 -13.05 20.00 -17.57
CA SER A 64 -13.41 21.31 -17.04
C SER A 64 -14.15 21.19 -15.69
N ALA A 65 -14.11 22.23 -14.87
CA ALA A 65 -14.85 22.27 -13.60
C ALA A 65 -16.37 22.05 -13.81
N ALA A 66 -16.91 22.34 -15.01
CA ALA A 66 -18.30 22.09 -15.39
C ALA A 66 -18.57 20.60 -15.66
N GLU A 67 -17.63 19.84 -16.22
CA GLU A 67 -17.74 18.38 -16.40
C GLU A 67 -17.59 17.64 -15.08
N ARG A 68 -16.80 18.16 -14.13
CA ARG A 68 -16.75 17.66 -12.73
C ARG A 68 -18.07 17.90 -11.99
N ALA A 69 -18.77 18.99 -12.26
CA ALA A 69 -20.08 19.28 -11.69
C ALA A 69 -21.23 18.50 -12.35
N ALA A 70 -21.12 18.10 -13.63
CA ALA A 70 -22.10 17.25 -14.34
C ALA A 70 -21.98 15.77 -13.98
N ASN A 71 -20.82 15.31 -13.51
CA ASN A 71 -20.63 14.01 -12.84
C ASN A 71 -21.17 14.12 -11.41
N GLY A 72 -22.47 14.03 -11.30
CA GLY A 72 -23.32 14.32 -10.14
C GLY A 72 -22.62 14.13 -8.79
N THR A 73 -22.82 15.10 -7.91
CA THR A 73 -22.54 15.02 -6.47
C THR A 73 -22.84 13.61 -5.95
N ARG A 74 -21.82 12.73 -5.96
CA ARG A 74 -21.96 11.36 -5.46
C ARG A 74 -22.25 11.47 -3.98
N ARG A 75 -23.48 11.20 -3.63
CA ARG A 75 -23.96 11.13 -2.24
C ARG A 75 -23.03 10.23 -1.45
N LYS A 76 -22.46 10.75 -0.35
CA LYS A 76 -21.72 9.97 0.64
C LYS A 76 -22.55 8.74 1.03
N LYS A 77 -22.00 7.54 0.87
CA LYS A 77 -22.66 6.32 1.36
C LYS A 77 -22.94 6.47 2.85
N THR A 78 -24.18 6.20 3.26
CA THR A 78 -24.57 6.24 4.66
C THR A 78 -23.78 5.21 5.48
N LYS A 79 -23.77 5.37 6.80
CA LYS A 79 -23.15 4.38 7.70
C LYS A 79 -23.73 2.98 7.49
N GLN A 80 -25.01 2.91 7.15
CA GLN A 80 -25.74 1.66 6.92
C GLN A 80 -25.32 1.02 5.58
N GLU A 81 -25.27 1.77 4.49
CA GLU A 81 -24.80 1.29 3.18
C GLU A 81 -23.35 0.78 3.24
N ARG A 82 -22.48 1.45 4.01
CA ARG A 82 -21.09 0.97 4.22
C ARG A 82 -21.04 -0.32 5.05
N LEU A 83 -21.96 -0.48 5.99
CA LEU A 83 -22.06 -1.69 6.79
C LEU A 83 -22.57 -2.86 5.95
N GLU A 84 -23.61 -2.66 5.16
CA GLU A 84 -24.16 -3.66 4.24
C GLU A 84 -23.13 -4.16 3.23
N LEU A 85 -22.34 -3.25 2.65
CA LEU A 85 -21.22 -3.63 1.79
C LEU A 85 -20.17 -4.47 2.55
N ALA A 86 -19.79 -4.05 3.74
CA ALA A 86 -18.80 -4.77 4.53
C ALA A 86 -19.28 -6.16 4.97
N THR A 87 -20.61 -6.38 5.07
CA THR A 87 -21.19 -7.70 5.41
C THR A 87 -21.27 -8.65 4.22
N LYS A 88 -21.02 -8.18 2.98
CA LYS A 88 -20.93 -9.04 1.78
C LYS A 88 -19.69 -9.95 1.75
N GLY A 89 -18.89 -9.97 2.83
CA GLY A 89 -17.71 -10.81 2.92
C GLY A 89 -16.52 -10.26 2.12
N LEU A 90 -16.39 -8.92 2.02
CA LEU A 90 -15.30 -8.29 1.30
C LEU A 90 -13.93 -8.81 1.76
N GLN A 91 -13.15 -9.29 0.80
CA GLN A 91 -11.77 -9.69 0.99
C GLN A 91 -10.85 -8.51 0.66
N VAL A 92 -9.76 -8.40 1.43
CA VAL A 92 -8.73 -7.40 1.18
C VAL A 92 -7.72 -7.95 0.18
N HIS A 93 -7.35 -7.13 -0.78
CA HIS A 93 -6.33 -7.44 -1.79
C HIS A 93 -5.34 -6.30 -1.87
N VAL A 94 -4.13 -6.60 -2.32
CA VAL A 94 -3.15 -5.62 -2.75
C VAL A 94 -2.47 -6.09 -4.04
N ILE A 95 -2.39 -5.20 -4.99
CA ILE A 95 -1.59 -5.37 -6.21
C ILE A 95 -0.59 -4.21 -6.24
N GLY A 96 0.68 -4.55 -6.37
CA GLY A 96 1.68 -3.50 -6.35
C GLY A 96 3.07 -3.97 -6.75
N LEU A 97 3.98 -3.04 -6.71
CA LEU A 97 5.41 -3.26 -6.87
C LEU A 97 6.19 -2.39 -5.89
N SER A 98 7.38 -2.83 -5.56
CA SER A 98 8.30 -2.05 -4.74
C SER A 98 9.71 -2.13 -5.33
N ILE A 99 10.63 -1.42 -4.71
CA ILE A 99 12.05 -1.46 -5.04
C ILE A 99 12.65 -2.89 -5.01
N HIS A 100 11.99 -3.83 -4.32
CA HIS A 100 12.39 -5.23 -4.27
C HIS A 100 11.94 -6.05 -5.49
N HIS A 101 10.92 -5.55 -6.24
CA HIS A 101 10.26 -6.27 -7.34
C HIS A 101 10.59 -5.68 -8.70
N ALA A 102 10.75 -4.35 -8.79
CA ALA A 102 10.90 -3.65 -10.05
C ALA A 102 11.97 -2.57 -9.98
N GLN A 103 12.68 -2.39 -11.08
CA GLN A 103 13.61 -1.28 -11.27
C GLN A 103 12.86 0.05 -11.38
N VAL A 104 13.60 1.15 -11.22
CA VAL A 104 13.04 2.50 -11.19
C VAL A 104 12.25 2.85 -12.46
N GLU A 105 12.68 2.39 -13.63
CA GLU A 105 12.06 2.63 -14.93
C GLU A 105 10.62 2.11 -15.02
N VAL A 106 10.32 0.99 -14.35
CA VAL A 106 8.98 0.41 -14.30
C VAL A 106 8.13 1.13 -13.26
N ARG A 107 8.74 1.50 -12.12
CA ARG A 107 8.07 2.22 -11.04
C ARG A 107 7.59 3.61 -11.48
N GLU A 108 8.42 4.34 -12.24
CA GLU A 108 8.10 5.66 -12.80
C GLU A 108 6.84 5.64 -13.67
N LYS A 109 6.65 4.58 -14.49
CA LYS A 109 5.48 4.45 -15.38
C LYS A 109 4.15 4.28 -14.64
N LEU A 110 4.19 3.79 -13.40
CA LEU A 110 3.02 3.54 -12.58
C LEU A 110 2.81 4.60 -11.50
N ALA A 111 3.81 5.45 -11.25
CA ALA A 111 3.72 6.49 -10.21
C ALA A 111 2.48 7.37 -10.38
N ILE A 112 1.78 7.62 -9.29
CA ILE A 112 0.61 8.50 -9.21
C ILE A 112 0.90 9.59 -8.19
N PRO A 113 0.82 10.88 -8.57
CA PRO A 113 0.91 11.99 -7.64
C PRO A 113 -0.15 11.87 -6.54
N GLU A 114 0.18 12.30 -5.32
CA GLU A 114 -0.74 12.23 -4.16
C GLU A 114 -2.07 12.94 -4.43
N SER A 115 -2.05 14.07 -5.16
CA SER A 115 -3.25 14.81 -5.55
C SER A 115 -4.23 14.06 -6.46
N GLU A 116 -3.79 12.97 -7.11
CA GLU A 116 -4.60 12.17 -8.02
C GLU A 116 -5.11 10.86 -7.39
N TRP A 117 -4.72 10.51 -6.17
CA TRP A 117 -5.05 9.21 -5.57
C TRP A 117 -6.55 8.93 -5.52
N ASN A 118 -7.36 9.91 -5.16
CA ASN A 118 -8.81 9.75 -5.10
C ASN A 118 -9.43 9.61 -6.48
N ASP A 119 -9.01 10.40 -7.47
CA ASP A 119 -9.50 10.30 -8.84
C ASP A 119 -9.20 8.92 -9.43
N GLN A 120 -7.99 8.42 -9.24
CA GLN A 120 -7.59 7.10 -9.74
C GLN A 120 -8.31 5.96 -9.00
N SER A 121 -8.51 6.08 -7.70
CA SER A 121 -9.33 5.13 -6.93
C SER A 121 -10.79 5.11 -7.40
N ASN A 122 -11.32 6.26 -7.81
CA ASN A 122 -12.64 6.38 -8.42
C ASN A 122 -12.73 5.64 -9.76
N ILE A 123 -11.71 5.73 -10.61
CA ILE A 123 -11.64 5.01 -11.89
C ILE A 123 -11.63 3.50 -11.65
N ILE A 124 -10.84 3.01 -10.71
CA ILE A 124 -10.75 1.59 -10.36
C ILE A 124 -12.12 1.06 -9.89
N CYS A 125 -12.83 1.82 -9.05
CA CYS A 125 -14.14 1.41 -8.51
C CYS A 125 -15.32 1.68 -9.47
N SER A 126 -15.11 2.34 -10.61
CA SER A 126 -16.21 2.80 -11.48
C SER A 126 -17.04 1.68 -12.08
N THR A 127 -16.43 0.53 -12.34
CA THR A 127 -17.05 -0.65 -12.96
C THR A 127 -17.83 -1.52 -11.96
N GLY A 128 -17.67 -1.30 -10.66
CA GLY A 128 -18.38 -2.02 -9.60
C GLY A 128 -17.78 -3.36 -9.18
N GLN A 129 -16.73 -3.85 -9.86
CA GLN A 129 -16.00 -5.07 -9.48
C GLN A 129 -15.09 -4.86 -8.27
N VAL A 130 -14.74 -3.63 -7.97
CA VAL A 130 -13.99 -3.21 -6.79
C VAL A 130 -14.88 -2.29 -5.95
N GLU A 131 -15.18 -2.70 -4.71
CA GLU A 131 -16.07 -1.94 -3.82
C GLU A 131 -15.37 -0.81 -3.07
N GLU A 132 -14.12 -1.03 -2.65
CA GLU A 132 -13.29 -0.07 -1.94
C GLU A 132 -11.88 -0.07 -2.54
N ALA A 133 -11.25 1.10 -2.66
CA ALA A 133 -9.88 1.24 -3.14
C ALA A 133 -9.14 2.38 -2.43
N ALA A 134 -7.83 2.19 -2.26
CA ALA A 134 -6.90 3.20 -1.76
C ALA A 134 -5.53 3.00 -2.43
N ILE A 135 -4.86 4.09 -2.77
CA ILE A 135 -3.59 4.07 -3.48
C ILE A 135 -2.48 4.56 -2.56
N LEU A 136 -1.38 3.82 -2.53
CA LEU A 136 -0.13 4.19 -1.88
C LEU A 136 0.96 4.25 -2.94
N SER A 137 1.27 5.45 -3.44
CA SER A 137 2.30 5.68 -4.44
C SER A 137 3.40 6.56 -3.86
N THR A 138 4.62 6.03 -3.79
CA THR A 138 5.79 6.69 -3.20
C THR A 138 7.01 6.49 -4.11
N CYS A 139 8.15 7.07 -3.76
CA CYS A 139 9.39 6.84 -4.52
C CYS A 139 9.82 5.37 -4.58
N ASN A 140 9.48 4.57 -3.56
CA ASN A 140 9.97 3.18 -3.43
C ASN A 140 8.92 2.11 -3.69
N ARG A 141 7.64 2.48 -3.72
CA ARG A 141 6.51 1.54 -3.95
C ARG A 141 5.34 2.18 -4.63
N PHE A 142 4.65 1.35 -5.36
CA PHE A 142 3.33 1.62 -5.90
C PHE A 142 2.42 0.47 -5.54
N GLU A 143 1.36 0.74 -4.78
CA GLU A 143 0.45 -0.29 -4.28
C GLU A 143 -1.00 0.21 -4.35
N ILE A 144 -1.87 -0.64 -4.86
CA ILE A 144 -3.32 -0.44 -4.83
C ILE A 144 -3.89 -1.44 -3.83
N TYR A 145 -4.40 -0.94 -2.72
CA TYR A 145 -5.17 -1.71 -1.76
C TYR A 145 -6.63 -1.63 -2.14
N PHE A 146 -7.31 -2.75 -2.20
CA PHE A 146 -8.72 -2.78 -2.53
C PHE A 146 -9.47 -3.87 -1.77
N ALA A 147 -10.78 -3.69 -1.62
CA ALA A 147 -11.65 -4.70 -1.05
C ALA A 147 -12.73 -5.04 -2.05
N ALA A 148 -12.96 -6.34 -2.24
CA ALA A 148 -13.88 -6.88 -3.22
C ALA A 148 -14.56 -8.16 -2.73
N SER A 149 -15.77 -8.41 -3.24
CA SER A 149 -16.52 -9.65 -3.01
C SER A 149 -16.12 -10.76 -3.97
N ASP A 150 -15.72 -10.44 -5.20
CA ASP A 150 -15.16 -11.37 -6.18
C ASP A 150 -13.69 -11.01 -6.48
N ALA A 151 -12.78 -11.82 -5.94
CA ALA A 151 -11.35 -11.66 -6.10
C ALA A 151 -10.88 -11.71 -7.56
N ARG A 152 -11.49 -12.59 -8.37
CA ARG A 152 -11.07 -12.83 -9.75
C ARG A 152 -11.39 -11.64 -10.65
N GLU A 153 -12.62 -11.13 -10.56
CA GLU A 153 -13.06 -9.97 -11.34
C GLU A 153 -12.33 -8.71 -10.91
N ALA A 154 -12.17 -8.51 -9.60
CA ALA A 154 -11.48 -7.36 -9.06
C ALA A 154 -9.99 -7.33 -9.46
N ASN A 155 -9.29 -8.46 -9.33
CA ASN A 155 -7.89 -8.58 -9.76
C ASN A 155 -7.74 -8.32 -11.27
N ALA A 156 -8.65 -8.83 -12.10
CA ALA A 156 -8.63 -8.59 -13.54
C ALA A 156 -8.81 -7.08 -13.85
N ARG A 157 -9.76 -6.42 -13.19
CA ARG A 157 -10.00 -4.96 -13.36
C ARG A 157 -8.79 -4.11 -12.96
N VAL A 158 -8.19 -4.41 -11.81
CA VAL A 158 -6.99 -3.66 -11.37
C VAL A 158 -5.82 -3.88 -12.32
N MET A 159 -5.62 -5.10 -12.81
CA MET A 159 -4.58 -5.40 -13.80
C MET A 159 -4.80 -4.70 -15.14
N GLU A 160 -6.03 -4.62 -15.61
CA GLU A 160 -6.40 -3.87 -16.81
C GLU A 160 -6.10 -2.38 -16.63
N TYR A 161 -6.53 -1.79 -15.52
CA TYR A 161 -6.21 -0.40 -15.17
C TYR A 161 -4.69 -0.12 -15.18
N LEU A 162 -3.87 -1.03 -14.60
CA LEU A 162 -2.42 -0.88 -14.59
C LEU A 162 -1.82 -0.98 -16.01
N ALA A 163 -2.36 -1.85 -16.86
CA ALA A 163 -1.94 -1.98 -18.25
C ALA A 163 -2.28 -0.72 -19.07
N GLU A 164 -3.49 -0.21 -18.92
CA GLU A 164 -3.93 1.03 -19.57
C GLU A 164 -3.05 2.22 -19.16
N ARG A 165 -2.80 2.37 -17.86
CA ARG A 165 -2.01 3.48 -17.33
C ARG A 165 -0.54 3.44 -17.75
N SER A 166 0.10 2.27 -17.64
CA SER A 166 1.54 2.14 -17.90
C SER A 166 1.90 1.98 -19.38
N GLY A 167 0.92 1.66 -20.22
CA GLY A 167 1.15 1.26 -21.61
C GLY A 167 1.89 -0.07 -21.75
N LEU A 168 2.04 -0.84 -20.66
CA LEU A 168 2.72 -2.13 -20.65
C LEU A 168 1.70 -3.27 -20.81
N PRO A 169 2.05 -4.31 -21.58
CA PRO A 169 1.18 -5.48 -21.65
C PRO A 169 1.12 -6.20 -20.29
N VAL A 170 -0.03 -6.79 -19.97
CA VAL A 170 -0.28 -7.52 -18.72
C VAL A 170 0.81 -8.56 -18.41
N SER A 171 1.36 -9.22 -19.44
CA SER A 171 2.43 -10.20 -19.28
C SER A 171 3.75 -9.58 -18.78
N ALA A 172 4.05 -8.34 -19.15
CA ALA A 172 5.21 -7.60 -18.64
C ALA A 172 4.99 -7.12 -17.21
N LEU A 173 3.77 -6.63 -16.90
CA LEU A 173 3.41 -6.22 -15.54
C LEU A 173 3.51 -7.38 -14.56
N ARG A 174 2.98 -8.56 -14.88
CA ARG A 174 3.01 -9.75 -14.01
C ARG A 174 4.39 -10.19 -13.57
N ARG A 175 5.44 -9.81 -14.27
CA ARG A 175 6.84 -10.14 -13.89
C ARG A 175 7.40 -9.19 -12.85
N ASN A 176 6.81 -8.02 -12.69
CA ASN A 176 7.32 -6.93 -11.85
C ASN A 176 6.41 -6.60 -10.66
N ILE A 177 5.19 -7.15 -10.63
CA ILE A 177 4.21 -6.88 -9.58
C ILE A 177 3.98 -8.11 -8.71
N PHE A 178 3.66 -7.87 -7.45
CA PHE A 178 3.12 -8.87 -6.54
C PHE A 178 1.61 -8.70 -6.40
N MET A 179 0.94 -9.78 -6.06
CA MET A 179 -0.48 -9.83 -5.77
C MET A 179 -0.69 -10.63 -4.49
N LEU A 180 -1.27 -10.00 -3.47
CA LEU A 180 -1.55 -10.64 -2.19
C LEU A 180 -3.03 -10.48 -1.86
N GLU A 181 -3.59 -11.45 -1.14
CA GLU A 181 -5.00 -11.46 -0.76
C GLU A 181 -5.20 -11.89 0.70
N GLY A 182 -6.34 -11.52 1.26
CA GLY A 182 -6.74 -11.94 2.59
C GLY A 182 -5.76 -11.50 3.68
N GLU A 183 -5.27 -12.47 4.45
CA GLU A 183 -4.34 -12.25 5.55
C GLU A 183 -2.97 -11.77 5.09
N ASP A 184 -2.50 -12.24 3.93
CA ASP A 184 -1.22 -11.82 3.36
C ASP A 184 -1.23 -10.35 2.97
N ALA A 185 -2.34 -9.86 2.39
CA ALA A 185 -2.50 -8.43 2.09
C ALA A 185 -2.52 -7.56 3.35
N VAL A 186 -3.21 -8.01 4.39
CA VAL A 186 -3.23 -7.34 5.70
C VAL A 186 -1.84 -7.31 6.32
N TRP A 187 -1.17 -8.45 6.34
CA TRP A 187 0.18 -8.59 6.88
C TRP A 187 1.20 -7.70 6.14
N HIS A 188 1.10 -7.66 4.82
CA HIS A 188 1.94 -6.79 4.00
C HIS A 188 1.79 -5.33 4.39
N LEU A 189 0.55 -4.80 4.47
CA LEU A 189 0.33 -3.41 4.88
C LEU A 189 0.84 -3.11 6.29
N MET A 190 0.70 -4.04 7.24
CA MET A 190 1.25 -3.88 8.58
C MET A 190 2.78 -3.75 8.55
N ARG A 191 3.48 -4.59 7.78
CA ARG A 191 4.93 -4.52 7.58
C ARG A 191 5.36 -3.21 6.91
N VAL A 192 4.61 -2.77 5.90
CA VAL A 192 4.83 -1.48 5.24
C VAL A 192 4.71 -0.33 6.23
N ALA A 193 3.63 -0.26 7.00
CA ALA A 193 3.41 0.79 8.00
C ALA A 193 4.43 0.75 9.14
N GLY A 194 4.89 -0.44 9.52
CA GLY A 194 5.98 -0.66 10.48
C GLY A 194 7.36 -0.28 9.96
N GLY A 195 7.51 -0.02 8.65
CA GLY A 195 8.78 0.28 8.01
C GLY A 195 9.69 -0.93 7.81
N LEU A 196 9.15 -2.16 7.94
CA LEU A 196 9.93 -3.40 7.77
C LEU A 196 10.10 -3.80 6.31
N ASP A 197 9.24 -3.29 5.43
CA ASP A 197 9.30 -3.50 3.98
C ASP A 197 9.86 -2.29 3.23
N SER A 198 10.40 -1.32 3.93
CA SER A 198 11.06 -0.16 3.34
C SER A 198 12.49 -0.49 2.91
N LEU A 199 13.03 0.28 1.94
CA LEU A 199 14.45 0.20 1.59
C LEU A 199 15.33 0.33 2.83
N VAL A 200 14.94 1.22 3.72
CA VAL A 200 15.59 1.45 5.00
C VAL A 200 14.65 1.00 6.12
N VAL A 201 15.01 -0.09 6.77
CA VAL A 201 14.22 -0.66 7.85
C VAL A 201 14.03 0.34 8.99
N GLY A 202 12.77 0.60 9.34
CA GLY A 202 12.39 1.50 10.43
C GLY A 202 12.37 2.98 10.05
N GLU A 203 12.45 3.35 8.76
CA GLU A 203 12.27 4.75 8.35
C GLU A 203 10.88 5.26 8.74
N GLY A 204 10.81 6.56 9.10
CA GLY A 204 9.55 7.16 9.56
C GLY A 204 8.65 7.67 8.45
N GLN A 205 9.21 7.87 7.26
CA GLN A 205 8.53 8.53 6.16
C GLN A 205 7.35 7.69 5.64
N ILE A 206 7.54 6.37 5.52
CA ILE A 206 6.49 5.46 5.04
C ILE A 206 5.23 5.48 5.94
N LEU A 207 5.40 5.58 7.25
CA LEU A 207 4.26 5.67 8.16
C LEU A 207 3.42 6.92 7.91
N SER A 208 4.06 8.05 7.59
CA SER A 208 3.37 9.28 7.21
C SER A 208 2.64 9.12 5.88
N GLN A 209 3.23 8.41 4.91
CA GLN A 209 2.62 8.13 3.62
C GLN A 209 1.41 7.19 3.73
N VAL A 210 1.49 6.14 4.55
CA VAL A 210 0.33 5.28 4.87
C VAL A 210 -0.78 6.09 5.56
N ARG A 211 -0.42 7.03 6.43
CA ARG A 211 -1.40 7.94 7.04
C ARG A 211 -2.07 8.83 5.99
N GLN A 212 -1.34 9.38 5.03
CA GLN A 212 -1.92 10.17 3.94
C GLN A 212 -2.84 9.31 3.07
N CYS A 213 -2.42 8.07 2.73
CA CYS A 213 -3.28 7.12 2.04
C CYS A 213 -4.62 6.90 2.78
N HIS A 214 -4.57 6.74 4.11
CA HIS A 214 -5.78 6.64 4.92
C HIS A 214 -6.63 7.91 4.86
N LEU A 215 -6.03 9.10 5.00
CA LEU A 215 -6.76 10.38 4.99
C LEU A 215 -7.47 10.59 3.65
N HIS A 216 -6.77 10.43 2.53
CA HIS A 216 -7.38 10.53 1.20
C HIS A 216 -8.50 9.50 1.00
N SER A 217 -8.32 8.27 1.48
CA SER A 217 -9.34 7.23 1.33
C SER A 217 -10.67 7.54 2.02
N ILE A 218 -10.66 8.39 3.06
CA ILE A 218 -11.87 8.78 3.85
C ILE A 218 -12.42 10.16 3.50
N GLU A 219 -11.80 10.91 2.59
CA GLU A 219 -12.32 12.16 2.05
C GLU A 219 -13.66 11.97 1.34
N ASP A 220 -14.32 13.05 0.98
CA ASP A 220 -15.66 13.01 0.39
C ASP A 220 -15.70 12.30 -0.96
N ASP A 221 -14.64 12.41 -1.74
CA ASP A 221 -14.40 11.73 -3.01
C ASP A 221 -13.58 10.44 -2.86
N GLY A 222 -13.10 10.12 -1.65
CA GLY A 222 -12.32 8.92 -1.34
C GLY A 222 -13.13 7.64 -1.49
N ARG A 223 -12.46 6.54 -1.82
CA ARG A 223 -13.04 5.20 -2.03
C ARG A 223 -12.76 4.22 -0.89
N GLY A 224 -12.18 4.68 0.19
CA GLY A 224 -12.08 3.86 1.40
C GLY A 224 -13.44 3.63 2.02
N GLY A 225 -13.91 2.38 1.98
CA GLY A 225 -15.13 1.98 2.67
C GLY A 225 -14.86 1.62 4.12
N LYS A 226 -15.66 0.71 4.68
CA LYS A 226 -15.54 0.33 6.08
C LYS A 226 -14.33 -0.58 6.34
N VAL A 227 -14.00 -1.45 5.37
CA VAL A 227 -12.93 -2.44 5.52
C VAL A 227 -11.56 -1.78 5.36
N LEU A 228 -11.34 -1.08 4.24
CA LEU A 228 -10.04 -0.44 3.98
C LEU A 228 -9.75 0.72 4.93
N SER A 229 -10.74 1.58 5.24
CA SER A 229 -10.52 2.67 6.19
C SER A 229 -10.10 2.15 7.56
N ARG A 230 -10.70 1.04 8.03
CA ARG A 230 -10.30 0.40 9.28
C ARG A 230 -8.91 -0.22 9.18
N LEU A 231 -8.62 -0.91 8.09
CA LEU A 231 -7.31 -1.53 7.86
C LEU A 231 -6.19 -0.50 7.87
N LEU A 232 -6.34 0.58 7.08
CA LEU A 232 -5.37 1.65 7.00
C LEU A 232 -5.16 2.36 8.35
N ASN A 233 -6.25 2.63 9.09
CA ASN A 233 -6.17 3.22 10.42
C ASN A 233 -5.44 2.30 11.41
N ASN A 234 -5.73 0.99 11.39
CA ASN A 234 -5.04 0.02 12.23
C ASN A 234 -3.56 -0.09 11.86
N ALA A 235 -3.22 -0.06 10.56
CA ALA A 235 -1.84 -0.07 10.11
C ALA A 235 -1.06 1.17 10.59
N VAL A 236 -1.69 2.35 10.57
CA VAL A 236 -1.09 3.57 11.15
C VAL A 236 -0.89 3.43 12.66
N ALA A 237 -1.85 2.86 13.38
CA ALA A 237 -1.72 2.62 14.83
C ALA A 237 -0.60 1.61 15.12
N ALA A 238 -0.54 0.50 14.37
CA ALA A 238 0.49 -0.53 14.46
C ALA A 238 1.89 0.03 14.21
N GLY A 239 2.06 0.84 13.15
CA GLY A 239 3.34 1.50 12.85
C GLY A 239 3.78 2.48 13.94
N LYS A 240 2.85 3.22 14.57
CA LYS A 240 3.15 4.06 15.74
C LYS A 240 3.58 3.21 16.94
N ARG A 241 2.86 2.12 17.22
CA ARG A 241 3.15 1.19 18.32
C ARG A 241 4.55 0.60 18.18
N VAL A 242 4.89 0.07 17.01
CA VAL A 242 6.23 -0.46 16.70
C VAL A 242 7.32 0.58 16.98
N ARG A 243 7.12 1.82 16.55
CA ARG A 243 8.12 2.89 16.74
C ARG A 243 8.29 3.33 18.20
N SER A 244 7.25 3.22 19.03
CA SER A 244 7.28 3.58 20.45
C SER A 244 7.75 2.44 21.36
N GLU A 245 7.40 1.19 21.01
CA GLU A 245 7.66 0.02 21.85
C GLU A 245 8.94 -0.75 21.49
N THR A 246 9.53 -0.47 20.29
CA THR A 246 10.80 -1.10 19.87
C THR A 246 11.88 -0.06 19.55
N ASN A 247 13.10 -0.54 19.36
CA ASN A 247 14.22 0.32 18.95
C ASN A 247 14.35 0.45 17.42
N ILE A 248 13.40 -0.06 16.64
CA ILE A 248 13.47 -0.09 15.17
C ILE A 248 13.66 1.29 14.54
N SER A 249 13.13 2.33 15.17
CA SER A 249 13.25 3.72 14.71
C SER A 249 14.54 4.41 15.16
N LYS A 250 15.26 3.86 16.14
CA LYS A 250 16.50 4.46 16.66
C LYS A 250 17.66 4.12 15.74
N GLY A 251 18.33 5.15 15.21
CA GLY A 251 19.42 5.00 14.25
C GLY A 251 18.96 4.42 12.91
N SER A 252 17.70 4.63 12.51
CA SER A 252 17.22 4.26 11.18
C SER A 252 17.94 5.12 10.16
N VAL A 253 18.52 4.44 9.19
CA VAL A 253 19.17 5.06 8.03
C VAL A 253 18.03 5.47 7.09
N SER A 254 17.89 6.74 6.74
CA SER A 254 16.97 7.18 5.67
C SER A 254 17.66 7.01 4.31
N ILE A 255 16.92 7.12 3.20
CA ILE A 255 17.53 7.19 1.86
C ILE A 255 18.59 8.28 1.82
N SER A 256 18.28 9.45 2.41
CA SER A 256 19.22 10.56 2.53
C SER A 256 20.46 10.17 3.34
N SER A 257 20.31 9.43 4.43
CA SER A 257 21.43 8.95 5.24
C SER A 257 22.23 7.86 4.53
N ALA A 258 21.56 6.94 3.79
CA ALA A 258 22.25 5.95 2.97
C ALA A 258 23.04 6.60 1.82
N ALA A 259 22.51 7.68 1.24
CA ALA A 259 23.19 8.45 0.22
C ALA A 259 24.47 9.13 0.77
N VAL A 260 24.40 9.68 1.99
CA VAL A 260 25.58 10.25 2.68
C VAL A 260 26.61 9.15 2.96
N GLU A 261 26.20 7.99 3.49
CA GLU A 261 27.08 6.86 3.80
C GLU A 261 27.73 6.27 2.54
N LEU A 262 26.98 6.15 1.43
CA LEU A 262 27.50 5.75 0.13
C LEU A 262 28.56 6.76 -0.34
N SER A 263 28.24 8.04 -0.32
CA SER A 263 29.14 9.11 -0.75
C SER A 263 30.44 9.12 0.06
N GLU A 264 30.36 8.98 1.36
CA GLU A 264 31.52 8.88 2.25
C GLU A 264 32.38 7.65 1.91
N THR A 265 31.76 6.49 1.70
CA THR A 265 32.46 5.24 1.36
C THR A 265 33.15 5.31 0.00
N MET A 266 32.50 5.92 -0.99
CA MET A 266 32.99 5.96 -2.37
C MET A 266 33.88 7.17 -2.67
N CYS A 267 33.86 8.21 -1.86
CA CYS A 267 34.56 9.47 -2.10
C CYS A 267 36.05 9.27 -2.36
N MET A 268 36.74 8.53 -1.50
CA MET A 268 38.16 8.24 -1.68
C MET A 268 38.45 7.44 -2.94
N LYS A 269 37.58 6.49 -3.28
CA LYS A 269 37.74 5.61 -4.46
C LYS A 269 37.50 6.34 -5.78
N ASP A 270 36.45 7.15 -5.84
CA ASP A 270 35.97 7.74 -7.10
C ASP A 270 36.51 9.16 -7.33
N LEU A 271 36.75 9.91 -6.26
CA LEU A 271 37.20 11.30 -6.32
C LEU A 271 38.65 11.49 -5.87
N ASN A 272 39.26 10.45 -5.25
CA ASN A 272 40.59 10.53 -4.63
C ASN A 272 40.71 11.66 -3.61
N LEU A 273 39.62 11.91 -2.86
CA LEU A 273 39.48 13.03 -1.92
C LEU A 273 38.80 12.52 -0.64
N PRO A 274 39.24 12.93 0.58
CA PRO A 274 38.52 12.68 1.81
C PRO A 274 37.15 13.35 1.78
N PHE A 275 36.12 12.68 2.31
CA PHE A 275 34.76 13.23 2.32
C PHE A 275 34.65 14.57 3.06
N SER A 276 35.44 14.76 4.12
CA SER A 276 35.50 16.01 4.88
C SER A 276 36.03 17.24 4.09
N GLU A 277 36.74 16.98 2.99
CA GLU A 277 37.27 18.03 2.11
C GLU A 277 36.41 18.24 0.86
N ALA A 278 35.42 17.38 0.64
CA ALA A 278 34.57 17.41 -0.54
C ALA A 278 33.60 18.61 -0.50
N ARG A 279 33.49 19.29 -1.62
CA ARG A 279 32.51 20.37 -1.81
C ARG A 279 31.19 19.78 -2.23
N LEU A 280 30.20 19.96 -1.37
CA LEU A 280 28.90 19.36 -1.52
C LEU A 280 27.88 20.36 -2.09
N ALA A 281 27.02 19.87 -2.97
CA ALA A 281 25.86 20.60 -3.43
C ALA A 281 24.61 19.71 -3.45
N VAL A 282 23.44 20.32 -3.36
CA VAL A 282 22.16 19.65 -3.53
C VAL A 282 21.26 20.44 -4.46
N VAL A 283 20.61 19.75 -5.38
CA VAL A 283 19.62 20.32 -6.29
C VAL A 283 18.23 19.95 -5.79
N GLY A 284 17.45 20.98 -5.43
CA GLY A 284 16.17 20.86 -4.77
C GLY A 284 16.23 21.24 -3.28
N ALA A 285 15.12 21.76 -2.75
CA ALA A 285 15.00 22.21 -1.35
C ALA A 285 13.76 21.59 -0.68
N GLY A 286 13.53 20.31 -0.92
CA GLY A 286 12.39 19.58 -0.36
C GLY A 286 12.70 18.87 0.97
N THR A 287 11.78 18.01 1.40
CA THR A 287 11.91 17.18 2.61
C THR A 287 13.16 16.30 2.58
N MET A 288 13.50 15.74 1.40
CA MET A 288 14.68 14.89 1.24
C MET A 288 15.97 15.68 1.46
N THR A 289 16.04 16.91 0.95
CA THR A 289 17.18 17.83 1.18
C THR A 289 17.33 18.15 2.66
N ARG A 290 16.24 18.44 3.36
CA ARG A 290 16.25 18.70 4.81
C ARG A 290 16.83 17.51 5.59
N LEU A 291 16.40 16.28 5.27
CA LEU A 291 16.95 15.06 5.88
C LEU A 291 18.42 14.86 5.52
N LEU A 292 18.80 15.13 4.28
CA LEU A 292 20.19 15.05 3.83
C LEU A 292 21.08 15.98 4.64
N ILE A 293 20.70 17.26 4.78
CA ILE A 293 21.45 18.26 5.57
C ILE A 293 21.53 17.82 7.04
N THR A 294 20.44 17.29 7.63
CA THR A 294 20.47 16.77 9.00
C THR A 294 21.55 15.70 9.19
N HIS A 295 21.66 14.77 8.23
CA HIS A 295 22.67 13.70 8.30
C HIS A 295 24.08 14.21 8.01
N LEU A 296 24.24 15.14 7.09
CA LEU A 296 25.52 15.77 6.76
C LEU A 296 26.03 16.60 7.95
N ALA A 297 25.16 17.41 8.57
CA ALA A 297 25.49 18.21 9.75
C ALA A 297 25.95 17.33 10.93
N SER A 298 25.29 16.18 11.16
CA SER A 298 25.70 15.22 12.19
C SER A 298 27.08 14.59 11.95
N ARG A 299 27.63 14.74 10.74
CA ARG A 299 28.98 14.28 10.33
C ARG A 299 30.01 15.42 10.21
N GLY A 300 29.64 16.60 10.68
CA GLY A 300 30.54 17.76 10.71
C GLY A 300 30.56 18.54 9.42
N LEU A 301 29.52 18.50 8.60
CA LEU A 301 29.40 19.36 7.44
C LEU A 301 29.31 20.83 7.87
N GLU A 302 30.22 21.64 7.38
CA GLU A 302 30.24 23.08 7.65
C GLU A 302 29.57 23.89 6.53
N ARG A 303 29.63 23.42 5.28
CA ARG A 303 29.16 24.20 4.12
C ARG A 303 28.50 23.31 3.04
N ILE A 304 27.38 23.82 2.46
CA ILE A 304 26.69 23.18 1.34
C ILE A 304 26.06 24.23 0.41
N ALA A 305 26.10 23.99 -0.91
CA ALA A 305 25.36 24.80 -1.87
C ALA A 305 23.99 24.16 -2.15
N ILE A 306 22.91 24.94 -2.13
CA ILE A 306 21.56 24.51 -2.47
C ILE A 306 21.12 25.24 -3.73
N VAL A 307 20.83 24.47 -4.79
CA VAL A 307 20.25 24.99 -6.03
C VAL A 307 18.75 24.71 -6.03
N ASN A 308 17.93 25.75 -6.24
CA ASN A 308 16.47 25.59 -6.29
C ASN A 308 15.82 26.64 -7.21
N ARG A 309 14.62 26.34 -7.72
CA ARG A 309 13.86 27.27 -8.57
C ARG A 309 13.42 28.55 -7.86
N SER A 310 13.20 28.50 -6.56
CA SER A 310 12.75 29.62 -5.74
C SER A 310 13.58 29.76 -4.47
N MET A 311 13.65 30.97 -3.92
CA MET A 311 14.42 31.27 -2.72
C MET A 311 13.73 30.84 -1.42
N ALA A 312 12.39 30.72 -1.40
CA ALA A 312 11.63 30.55 -0.16
C ALA A 312 12.06 29.33 0.65
N ARG A 313 12.00 28.13 0.04
CA ARG A 313 12.37 26.86 0.71
C ARG A 313 13.84 26.80 1.14
N PRO A 314 14.82 27.19 0.30
CA PRO A 314 16.21 27.25 0.75
C PRO A 314 16.44 28.22 1.92
N LEU A 315 15.72 29.34 1.99
CA LEU A 315 15.81 30.27 3.11
C LEU A 315 15.27 29.63 4.41
N GLU A 316 14.14 28.91 4.34
CA GLU A 316 13.63 28.15 5.48
C GLU A 316 14.65 27.10 5.97
N LEU A 317 15.33 26.41 5.06
CA LEU A 317 16.38 25.44 5.41
C LEU A 317 17.56 26.13 6.08
N ARG A 318 18.01 27.29 5.60
CA ARG A 318 19.09 28.05 6.22
C ARG A 318 18.74 28.51 7.63
N GLU A 319 17.49 28.91 7.88
CA GLU A 319 17.01 29.23 9.22
C GLU A 319 16.94 28.01 10.15
N GLN A 320 16.61 26.83 9.62
CA GLN A 320 16.57 25.58 10.40
C GLN A 320 17.93 25.01 10.75
N PHE A 321 18.98 25.34 9.99
CA PHE A 321 20.35 24.85 10.17
C PHE A 321 21.36 26.01 10.32
N PRO A 322 21.30 26.76 11.42
CA PRO A 322 22.13 27.94 11.60
C PRO A 322 23.65 27.65 11.71
N ASP A 323 23.99 26.41 12.08
CA ASP A 323 25.38 25.96 12.21
C ASP A 323 26.00 25.51 10.88
N VAL A 324 25.22 25.46 9.78
CA VAL A 324 25.69 25.09 8.45
C VAL A 324 25.67 26.31 7.53
N ASP A 325 26.78 26.61 6.90
CA ASP A 325 26.86 27.66 5.87
C ASP A 325 26.15 27.18 4.59
N ILE A 326 24.91 27.61 4.42
CA ILE A 326 24.07 27.25 3.27
C ILE A 326 24.15 28.37 2.23
N GLU A 327 24.88 28.13 1.17
CA GLU A 327 24.88 28.96 -0.02
C GLU A 327 23.64 28.66 -0.88
N ILE A 328 22.82 29.68 -1.15
CA ILE A 328 21.58 29.54 -1.93
C ILE A 328 21.82 30.07 -3.34
N VAL A 329 21.58 29.22 -4.33
CA VAL A 329 21.73 29.54 -5.74
C VAL A 329 20.41 29.24 -6.48
N LEU A 330 20.01 30.13 -7.38
CA LEU A 330 18.84 29.88 -8.25
C LEU A 330 19.23 28.95 -9.41
N GLU A 331 18.21 28.39 -10.07
CA GLU A 331 18.35 27.39 -11.14
C GLU A 331 19.33 27.83 -12.24
N ASP A 332 19.35 29.11 -12.58
CA ASP A 332 20.26 29.67 -13.60
C ASP A 332 21.77 29.48 -13.24
N GLY A 333 22.07 29.36 -11.96
CA GLY A 333 23.43 29.12 -11.46
C GLY A 333 23.79 27.65 -11.25
N LEU A 334 22.91 26.70 -11.67
CA LEU A 334 23.11 25.27 -11.49
C LEU A 334 24.50 24.81 -11.95
N TRP A 335 24.86 25.13 -13.16
CA TRP A 335 26.09 24.64 -13.77
C TRP A 335 27.35 25.22 -13.16
N ASP A 336 27.28 26.43 -12.61
CA ASP A 336 28.40 27.00 -11.87
C ASP A 336 28.61 26.27 -10.53
N VAL A 337 27.53 25.89 -9.87
CA VAL A 337 27.58 25.05 -8.67
C VAL A 337 28.12 23.66 -9.00
N VAL A 338 27.61 23.00 -10.02
CA VAL A 338 28.05 21.64 -10.42
C VAL A 338 29.55 21.63 -10.77
N ARG A 339 30.04 22.63 -11.52
CA ARG A 339 31.47 22.74 -11.89
C ARG A 339 32.39 22.85 -10.69
N ARG A 340 31.98 23.49 -9.61
CA ARG A 340 32.83 23.71 -8.40
C ARG A 340 32.58 22.66 -7.31
N SER A 341 31.53 21.81 -7.42
CA SER A 341 31.21 20.77 -6.44
C SER A 341 31.91 19.46 -6.79
N ASP A 342 32.24 18.67 -5.81
CA ASP A 342 32.84 17.34 -5.94
C ASP A 342 31.75 16.27 -5.88
N ILE A 343 30.71 16.52 -5.06
CA ILE A 343 29.55 15.65 -4.92
C ILE A 343 28.28 16.49 -5.08
N VAL A 344 27.39 16.07 -5.96
CA VAL A 344 26.09 16.72 -6.19
C VAL A 344 24.97 15.73 -5.93
N PHE A 345 24.14 16.04 -4.96
CA PHE A 345 22.89 15.29 -4.69
C PHE A 345 21.73 15.92 -5.47
N THR A 346 20.84 15.09 -6.01
CA THR A 346 19.60 15.55 -6.65
C THR A 346 18.40 15.04 -5.89
N ALA A 347 17.48 15.94 -5.54
CA ALA A 347 16.32 15.68 -4.70
C ALA A 347 15.12 16.56 -5.11
N THR A 348 14.86 16.69 -6.42
CA THR A 348 13.73 17.46 -6.95
C THR A 348 12.55 16.57 -7.33
N SER A 349 11.37 17.15 -7.49
CA SER A 349 10.18 16.50 -8.02
C SER A 349 10.03 16.72 -9.54
N SER A 350 11.11 17.09 -10.25
CA SER A 350 11.07 17.28 -11.69
C SER A 350 10.75 15.95 -12.40
N PRO A 351 9.84 15.93 -13.35
CA PRO A 351 9.60 14.75 -14.18
C PRO A 351 10.69 14.56 -15.26
N GLU A 352 11.47 15.61 -15.53
CA GLU A 352 12.56 15.61 -16.52
C GLU A 352 13.91 15.51 -15.85
N TYR A 353 14.90 14.99 -16.57
CA TYR A 353 16.28 14.96 -16.10
C TYR A 353 16.81 16.39 -15.93
N VAL A 354 17.38 16.64 -14.77
CA VAL A 354 18.06 17.92 -14.46
C VAL A 354 19.51 17.89 -14.93
N ILE A 355 20.12 16.69 -14.91
CA ILE A 355 21.49 16.46 -15.34
C ILE A 355 21.49 15.22 -16.26
N ASP A 356 21.96 15.37 -17.49
CA ASP A 356 22.20 14.28 -18.42
C ASP A 356 23.55 14.43 -19.14
N LYS A 357 23.91 13.45 -19.96
CA LYS A 357 25.16 13.45 -20.72
C LYS A 357 25.31 14.67 -21.61
N SER A 358 24.24 15.09 -22.27
CA SER A 358 24.28 16.22 -23.20
C SER A 358 24.54 17.53 -22.48
N LEU A 359 23.86 17.74 -21.38
CA LEU A 359 24.01 18.91 -20.52
C LEU A 359 25.40 18.96 -19.85
N LEU A 360 25.91 17.81 -19.39
CA LEU A 360 27.26 17.71 -18.81
C LEU A 360 28.33 18.13 -19.84
N LYS A 361 28.23 17.66 -21.08
CA LYS A 361 29.16 18.02 -22.16
C LYS A 361 29.05 19.48 -22.56
N GLN A 362 27.84 20.01 -22.72
CA GLN A 362 27.61 21.42 -23.06
C GLN A 362 28.23 22.36 -22.00
N ASN A 363 28.26 21.93 -20.74
CA ASN A 363 28.80 22.71 -19.64
C ASN A 363 30.28 22.41 -19.31
N GLY A 364 31.00 21.70 -20.19
CA GLY A 364 32.44 21.48 -20.11
C GLY A 364 32.87 20.50 -19.01
N LEU A 365 32.01 19.58 -18.62
CA LEU A 365 32.29 18.56 -17.60
C LEU A 365 32.78 17.23 -18.21
N ASP A 366 32.99 17.17 -19.52
CA ASP A 366 33.55 16.01 -20.21
C ASP A 366 35.10 16.07 -20.15
N GLY A 367 35.72 15.16 -19.41
CA GLY A 367 37.17 15.11 -19.23
C GLY A 367 37.75 16.06 -18.18
N GLY A 368 36.91 16.69 -17.36
CA GLY A 368 37.30 17.52 -16.23
C GLY A 368 37.73 16.71 -14.99
N ARG A 369 37.69 17.37 -13.84
CA ARG A 369 37.90 16.68 -12.56
C ARG A 369 36.77 15.65 -12.26
N PRO A 370 37.06 14.64 -11.44
CA PRO A 370 36.05 13.69 -11.01
C PRO A 370 34.85 14.36 -10.32
N LEU A 371 33.65 13.93 -10.69
CA LEU A 371 32.38 14.40 -10.15
C LEU A 371 31.50 13.21 -9.76
N MET A 372 31.03 13.20 -8.52
CA MET A 372 30.06 12.23 -8.04
C MET A 372 28.66 12.82 -8.11
N LEU A 373 27.74 12.14 -8.75
CA LEU A 373 26.32 12.51 -8.81
C LEU A 373 25.51 11.48 -8.05
N VAL A 374 24.69 11.92 -7.09
CA VAL A 374 23.88 11.01 -6.24
C VAL A 374 22.42 11.39 -6.34
N ASP A 375 21.66 10.58 -7.06
CA ASP A 375 20.25 10.79 -7.31
C ASP A 375 19.38 10.08 -6.26
N ILE A 376 18.71 10.87 -5.43
CA ILE A 376 17.75 10.38 -4.45
C ILE A 376 16.31 10.73 -4.80
N ALA A 377 16.08 11.22 -6.03
CA ALA A 377 14.77 11.57 -6.54
C ALA A 377 14.08 10.42 -7.28
N VAL A 378 12.76 10.44 -7.26
CA VAL A 378 11.91 9.62 -8.13
C VAL A 378 10.70 10.49 -8.53
N PRO A 379 10.52 10.76 -9.82
CA PRO A 379 11.33 10.30 -10.96
C PRO A 379 12.79 10.76 -10.87
N ARG A 380 13.68 10.05 -11.60
CA ARG A 380 15.11 10.36 -11.58
C ARG A 380 15.39 11.76 -12.13
N ASN A 381 16.30 12.45 -11.46
CA ASN A 381 16.78 13.74 -11.92
C ASN A 381 18.08 13.64 -12.73
N ILE A 382 18.76 12.48 -12.67
CA ILE A 382 20.02 12.22 -13.40
C ILE A 382 19.77 11.19 -14.47
N GLY A 383 20.05 11.55 -15.72
CA GLY A 383 19.95 10.67 -16.88
C GLY A 383 20.96 9.51 -16.77
N PRO A 384 20.57 8.25 -17.10
CA PRO A 384 21.46 7.09 -17.02
C PRO A 384 22.68 7.18 -17.96
N ASP A 385 22.57 7.95 -19.03
CA ASP A 385 23.62 8.23 -19.99
C ASP A 385 24.75 9.13 -19.43
N SER A 386 24.54 9.77 -18.28
CA SER A 386 25.58 10.51 -17.55
C SER A 386 26.77 9.62 -17.16
N ALA A 387 26.57 8.31 -16.99
CA ALA A 387 27.62 7.33 -16.74
C ALA A 387 28.65 7.19 -17.89
N GLU A 388 28.29 7.61 -19.09
CA GLU A 388 29.17 7.58 -20.26
C GLU A 388 30.18 8.77 -20.29
N VAL A 389 30.01 9.73 -19.37
CA VAL A 389 30.98 10.83 -19.19
C VAL A 389 32.10 10.34 -18.28
N HIS A 390 33.33 10.27 -18.80
CA HIS A 390 34.44 9.60 -18.13
C HIS A 390 34.75 10.12 -16.72
N SER A 391 34.58 11.42 -16.48
CA SER A 391 34.84 12.07 -15.19
C SER A 391 33.67 11.99 -14.21
N VAL A 392 32.52 11.41 -14.60
CA VAL A 392 31.30 11.40 -13.80
C VAL A 392 30.99 10.02 -13.27
N LYS A 393 30.66 9.95 -11.99
CA LYS A 393 30.22 8.74 -11.29
C LYS A 393 28.79 8.93 -10.78
N PRO A 394 27.76 8.53 -11.54
CA PRO A 394 26.39 8.63 -11.11
C PRO A 394 25.99 7.43 -10.23
N TYR A 395 25.26 7.72 -9.18
CA TYR A 395 24.62 6.77 -8.27
C TYR A 395 23.14 7.12 -8.17
N ASN A 396 22.28 6.12 -8.10
CA ASN A 396 20.84 6.28 -7.94
C ASN A 396 20.32 5.53 -6.71
N VAL A 397 19.03 5.59 -6.46
CA VAL A 397 18.39 4.93 -5.30
C VAL A 397 18.65 3.42 -5.26
N ASP A 398 18.82 2.75 -6.42
CA ASP A 398 19.08 1.31 -6.45
C ASP A 398 20.52 0.97 -6.00
N ASP A 399 21.48 1.85 -6.19
CA ASP A 399 22.86 1.68 -5.73
C ASP A 399 22.98 1.77 -4.20
N LEU A 400 22.01 2.42 -3.54
CA LEU A 400 21.95 2.49 -2.07
C LEU A 400 21.60 1.13 -1.43
N LYS A 401 21.07 0.16 -2.18
CA LYS A 401 20.66 -1.15 -1.66
C LYS A 401 21.80 -1.90 -0.95
N ALA A 402 23.02 -1.80 -1.44
CA ALA A 402 24.17 -2.48 -0.84
C ALA A 402 24.50 -1.93 0.56
N VAL A 403 24.43 -0.61 0.73
CA VAL A 403 24.65 0.06 2.02
C VAL A 403 23.55 -0.31 3.01
N VAL A 404 22.31 -0.29 2.53
CA VAL A 404 21.13 -0.63 3.33
C VAL A 404 21.15 -2.09 3.77
N ALA A 405 21.54 -3.03 2.88
CA ALA A 405 21.58 -4.46 3.20
C ALA A 405 22.53 -4.75 4.39
N LYS A 406 23.68 -4.08 4.46
CA LYS A 406 24.60 -4.18 5.59
C LYS A 406 23.93 -3.72 6.89
N ASN A 407 23.24 -2.60 6.87
CA ASN A 407 22.55 -2.04 8.02
C ASN A 407 21.36 -2.90 8.47
N THR A 408 20.63 -3.50 7.52
CA THR A 408 19.52 -4.41 7.78
C THR A 408 19.97 -5.65 8.55
N ALA A 409 21.10 -6.25 8.16
CA ALA A 409 21.64 -7.43 8.85
C ALA A 409 21.95 -7.16 10.32
N MET A 410 22.42 -5.96 10.67
CA MET A 410 22.70 -5.58 12.07
C MET A 410 21.40 -5.35 12.89
N ARG A 411 20.26 -5.13 12.25
CA ARG A 411 18.95 -4.79 12.88
C ARG A 411 17.96 -5.94 12.92
N GLN A 412 18.42 -7.13 12.63
CA GLN A 412 17.53 -8.31 12.55
C GLN A 412 16.75 -8.58 13.85
N ARG A 413 17.35 -8.28 15.00
CA ARG A 413 16.69 -8.46 16.31
C ARG A 413 15.52 -7.50 16.49
N GLU A 414 15.72 -6.22 16.19
CA GLU A 414 14.69 -5.19 16.27
C GLU A 414 13.55 -5.44 15.27
N MET A 415 13.88 -6.02 14.11
CA MET A 415 12.87 -6.45 13.13
C MET A 415 11.96 -7.55 13.69
N ILE A 416 12.54 -8.56 14.38
CA ILE A 416 11.77 -9.64 14.98
C ILE A 416 10.84 -9.11 16.09
N GLU A 417 11.33 -8.22 16.95
CA GLU A 417 10.52 -7.58 17.99
C GLU A 417 9.35 -6.80 17.38
N ALA A 418 9.60 -6.05 16.32
CA ALA A 418 8.56 -5.32 15.58
C ALA A 418 7.54 -6.25 14.91
N GLU A 419 7.99 -7.36 14.31
CA GLU A 419 7.10 -8.34 13.67
C GLU A 419 6.12 -8.97 14.65
N ILE A 420 6.54 -9.23 15.89
CA ILE A 420 5.66 -9.79 16.94
C ILE A 420 4.49 -8.83 17.21
N LEU A 421 4.78 -7.53 17.37
CA LEU A 421 3.74 -6.51 17.59
C LEU A 421 2.80 -6.38 16.39
N LEU A 422 3.36 -6.40 15.16
CA LEU A 422 2.56 -6.28 13.95
C LEU A 422 1.65 -7.49 13.73
N ARG A 423 2.07 -8.70 14.12
CA ARG A 423 1.23 -9.92 14.05
C ARG A 423 0.03 -9.83 15.00
N ASP A 424 0.22 -9.29 16.19
CA ASP A 424 -0.86 -9.04 17.15
C ASP A 424 -1.91 -8.08 16.56
N GLU A 425 -1.47 -6.98 15.95
CA GLU A 425 -2.35 -6.01 15.30
C GLU A 425 -3.07 -6.60 14.06
N ALA A 426 -2.37 -7.38 13.23
CA ALA A 426 -2.96 -8.05 12.08
C ALA A 426 -4.04 -9.07 12.52
N SER A 427 -3.76 -9.85 13.56
CA SER A 427 -4.72 -10.80 14.14
C SER A 427 -5.96 -10.08 14.67
N THR A 428 -5.77 -8.95 15.36
CA THR A 428 -6.87 -8.12 15.86
C THR A 428 -7.76 -7.60 14.72
N PHE A 429 -7.16 -7.14 13.62
CA PHE A 429 -7.93 -6.70 12.45
C PHE A 429 -8.67 -7.88 11.79
N ASN A 430 -8.02 -9.01 11.59
CA ASN A 430 -8.64 -10.19 10.97
C ASN A 430 -9.82 -10.68 11.81
N GLY A 431 -9.67 -10.80 13.14
CA GLY A 431 -10.76 -11.15 14.04
C GLY A 431 -11.94 -10.19 13.97
N TRP A 432 -11.67 -8.87 13.82
CA TRP A 432 -12.75 -7.90 13.59
C TRP A 432 -13.41 -8.09 12.22
N ARG A 433 -12.66 -8.26 11.14
CA ARG A 433 -13.20 -8.48 9.79
C ARG A 433 -14.10 -9.70 9.75
N GLU A 434 -13.67 -10.80 10.34
CA GLU A 434 -14.46 -12.02 10.46
C GLU A 434 -15.75 -11.80 11.27
N SER A 435 -15.71 -10.89 12.26
CA SER A 435 -16.92 -10.58 13.01
C SER A 435 -18.01 -9.94 12.15
N LEU A 436 -17.67 -9.34 11.01
CA LEU A 436 -18.63 -8.75 10.09
C LEU A 436 -19.50 -9.81 9.41
N SER A 437 -18.96 -10.99 9.15
CA SER A 437 -19.71 -12.11 8.54
C SER A 437 -20.86 -12.64 9.42
N ALA A 438 -20.77 -12.41 10.72
CA ALA A 438 -21.80 -12.79 11.66
C ALA A 438 -23.00 -11.81 11.69
N ILE A 439 -22.83 -10.59 11.19
CA ILE A 439 -23.86 -9.54 11.27
C ILE A 439 -25.16 -9.91 10.56
N PRO A 440 -25.14 -10.46 9.31
CA PRO A 440 -26.36 -10.86 8.63
C PRO A 440 -27.17 -11.87 9.46
N THR A 441 -26.53 -12.93 9.92
CA THR A 441 -27.18 -13.98 10.73
C THR A 441 -27.73 -13.41 12.06
N ILE A 442 -26.99 -12.51 12.70
CA ILE A 442 -27.46 -11.82 13.91
C ILE A 442 -28.70 -10.98 13.62
N ASN A 443 -28.72 -10.24 12.52
CA ASN A 443 -29.85 -9.42 12.12
C ASN A 443 -31.07 -10.28 11.80
N GLN A 444 -30.92 -11.35 11.01
CA GLN A 444 -31.98 -12.32 10.71
C GLN A 444 -32.55 -12.94 12.00
N LEU A 445 -31.68 -13.34 12.92
CA LEU A 445 -32.10 -13.88 14.21
C LEU A 445 -32.93 -12.86 15.03
N GLN A 446 -32.50 -11.59 15.06
CA GLN A 446 -33.23 -10.53 15.73
C GLN A 446 -34.57 -10.23 15.07
N GLU A 447 -34.60 -10.17 13.74
CA GLU A 447 -35.84 -9.95 12.98
C GLU A 447 -36.83 -11.09 13.20
N ARG A 448 -36.39 -12.34 13.13
CA ARG A 448 -37.23 -13.52 13.38
C ARG A 448 -37.80 -13.52 14.79
N ALA A 449 -36.97 -13.27 15.78
CA ALA A 449 -37.41 -13.17 17.17
C ALA A 449 -38.40 -12.01 17.39
N ASN A 450 -38.18 -10.87 16.71
CA ASN A 450 -39.12 -9.74 16.74
C ASN A 450 -40.44 -10.07 16.01
N MET A 451 -40.44 -10.83 14.92
CA MET A 451 -41.65 -11.29 14.26
C MET A 451 -42.50 -12.13 15.22
N PHE A 452 -41.91 -13.16 15.85
CA PHE A 452 -42.60 -13.97 16.85
C PHE A 452 -43.15 -13.13 18.00
N ARG A 453 -42.33 -12.22 18.52
CA ARG A 453 -42.77 -11.29 19.56
C ARG A 453 -44.00 -10.48 19.15
N GLN A 454 -43.98 -9.91 17.94
CA GLN A 454 -45.08 -9.09 17.43
C GLN A 454 -46.36 -9.90 17.20
N GLU A 455 -46.26 -11.14 16.68
CA GLU A 455 -47.40 -12.02 16.50
C GLU A 455 -48.08 -12.36 17.85
N GLU A 456 -47.27 -12.74 18.85
CA GLU A 456 -47.81 -13.05 20.17
C GLU A 456 -48.35 -11.80 20.88
N LEU A 457 -47.69 -10.64 20.71
CA LEU A 457 -48.19 -9.37 21.25
C LEU A 457 -49.53 -8.99 20.62
N LYS A 458 -49.74 -9.16 19.31
CA LYS A 458 -51.01 -8.94 18.61
C LYS A 458 -52.11 -9.88 19.12
N LYS A 459 -51.78 -11.15 19.37
CA LYS A 459 -52.73 -12.10 19.95
C LYS A 459 -53.13 -11.73 21.37
N CYS A 460 -52.15 -11.31 22.17
CA CYS A 460 -52.36 -10.87 23.56
C CYS A 460 -53.24 -9.61 23.59
N THR A 461 -52.90 -8.58 22.84
CA THR A 461 -53.66 -7.31 22.79
C THR A 461 -55.08 -7.51 22.32
N ARG A 462 -55.33 -8.37 21.31
CA ARG A 462 -56.70 -8.72 20.88
C ARG A 462 -57.54 -9.35 22.00
N LYS A 463 -56.97 -10.30 22.75
CA LYS A 463 -57.66 -10.92 23.90
C LYS A 463 -57.95 -9.94 25.02
N LEU A 464 -56.99 -9.07 25.30
CA LEU A 464 -57.10 -8.05 26.35
C LEU A 464 -58.14 -6.97 26.01
N SER A 465 -58.19 -6.52 24.74
CA SER A 465 -59.18 -5.55 24.23
C SER A 465 -60.63 -6.08 24.22
N GLN A 466 -60.81 -7.40 24.19
CA GLN A 466 -62.16 -8.02 24.24
C GLN A 466 -62.74 -8.03 25.67
N ASN A 467 -61.91 -7.97 26.72
CA ASN A 467 -62.38 -8.18 28.10
C ASN A 467 -62.34 -6.91 28.98
N ASN A 468 -61.58 -5.91 28.65
CA ASN A 468 -61.54 -4.63 29.38
C ASN A 468 -60.75 -3.56 28.57
N ASN A 469 -61.07 -2.27 28.80
CA ASN A 469 -60.29 -1.17 28.25
C ASN A 469 -58.91 -1.08 28.93
N PHE A 470 -57.89 -1.65 28.28
CA PHE A 470 -56.50 -1.44 28.70
C PHE A 470 -56.08 0.01 28.42
N SER A 471 -55.42 0.62 29.38
CA SER A 471 -54.83 1.93 29.20
C SER A 471 -53.57 1.83 28.31
N ASP A 472 -53.25 2.90 27.60
CA ASP A 472 -52.03 2.96 26.77
C ASP A 472 -50.75 2.65 27.57
N ARG A 473 -50.72 3.01 28.86
CA ARG A 473 -49.59 2.70 29.75
C ARG A 473 -49.43 1.21 30.03
N GLU A 474 -50.49 0.46 30.12
CA GLU A 474 -50.46 -1.00 30.35
C GLU A 474 -50.02 -1.72 29.06
N LEU A 475 -50.51 -1.26 27.91
CA LEU A 475 -50.05 -1.77 26.61
C LEU A 475 -48.54 -1.54 26.40
N GLU A 476 -48.07 -0.34 26.75
CA GLU A 476 -46.64 0.00 26.69
C GLU A 476 -45.78 -0.85 27.65
N ALA A 477 -46.33 -1.15 28.85
CA ALA A 477 -45.65 -2.02 29.81
C ALA A 477 -45.51 -3.45 29.30
N VAL A 478 -46.55 -4.02 28.65
CA VAL A 478 -46.53 -5.35 28.02
C VAL A 478 -45.56 -5.36 26.86
N GLU A 479 -45.54 -4.33 26.03
CA GLU A 479 -44.60 -4.23 24.94
C GLU A 479 -43.14 -4.18 25.44
N ARG A 480 -42.86 -3.39 26.44
CA ARG A 480 -41.55 -3.27 27.10
C ARG A 480 -41.10 -4.59 27.72
N LEU A 481 -42.01 -5.31 28.39
CA LEU A 481 -41.77 -6.63 28.94
C LEU A 481 -41.39 -7.62 27.83
N SER A 482 -42.19 -7.67 26.77
CA SER A 482 -41.94 -8.59 25.64
C SER A 482 -40.59 -8.35 24.95
N ARG A 483 -40.20 -7.09 24.74
CA ARG A 483 -38.87 -6.73 24.25
C ARG A 483 -37.75 -7.16 25.21
N GLY A 484 -37.98 -6.95 26.52
CA GLY A 484 -37.02 -7.34 27.56
C GLY A 484 -36.76 -8.85 27.58
N ILE A 485 -37.79 -9.66 27.40
CA ILE A 485 -37.68 -11.12 27.34
C ILE A 485 -36.86 -11.53 26.11
N VAL A 486 -37.23 -11.05 24.93
CA VAL A 486 -36.52 -11.37 23.67
C VAL A 486 -35.04 -10.97 23.74
N ASN A 487 -34.74 -9.76 24.24
CA ASN A 487 -33.37 -9.29 24.38
C ASN A 487 -32.54 -10.16 25.33
N LYS A 488 -33.13 -10.60 26.46
CA LYS A 488 -32.43 -11.49 27.40
C LYS A 488 -32.20 -12.88 26.82
N MET A 489 -33.15 -13.44 26.07
CA MET A 489 -32.99 -14.73 25.41
C MET A 489 -31.91 -14.70 24.32
N LEU A 490 -31.87 -13.65 23.54
CA LEU A 490 -30.87 -13.50 22.46
C LEU A 490 -29.47 -13.14 22.97
N HIS A 491 -29.34 -12.63 24.18
CA HIS A 491 -28.05 -12.19 24.73
C HIS A 491 -27.02 -13.31 24.79
N GLY A 492 -27.39 -14.51 25.19
CA GLY A 492 -26.51 -15.69 25.26
C GLY A 492 -25.93 -16.07 23.89
N PRO A 493 -26.75 -16.41 22.89
CA PRO A 493 -26.31 -16.71 21.52
C PRO A 493 -25.45 -15.62 20.91
N MET A 494 -25.86 -14.35 21.04
CA MET A 494 -25.10 -13.21 20.51
C MET A 494 -23.73 -13.02 21.19
N SER A 495 -23.65 -13.26 22.50
CA SER A 495 -22.41 -13.19 23.25
C SER A 495 -21.47 -14.34 22.87
N HIS A 496 -22.01 -15.53 22.62
CA HIS A 496 -21.25 -16.68 22.16
C HIS A 496 -20.60 -16.43 20.80
N LEU A 497 -21.37 -15.91 19.83
CA LEU A 497 -20.83 -15.53 18.50
C LEU A 497 -19.73 -14.48 18.56
N ARG A 498 -19.83 -13.52 19.50
CA ARG A 498 -18.82 -12.47 19.67
C ARG A 498 -17.54 -12.97 20.32
N ARG A 499 -17.61 -14.04 21.14
CA ARG A 499 -16.49 -14.58 21.93
C ARG A 499 -15.81 -15.79 21.28
N ALA A 500 -16.32 -16.28 20.16
CA ALA A 500 -15.71 -17.42 19.46
C ALA A 500 -14.27 -17.09 19.05
N GLU A 501 -13.32 -17.87 19.57
CA GLU A 501 -11.88 -17.65 19.49
C GLU A 501 -11.27 -18.02 18.13
N SER A 502 -11.95 -18.83 17.31
CA SER A 502 -11.48 -19.21 15.97
C SER A 502 -12.58 -19.05 14.92
N VAL A 503 -12.15 -18.86 13.66
CA VAL A 503 -13.02 -18.72 12.48
C VAL A 503 -13.95 -19.93 12.33
N GLU A 504 -13.37 -21.12 12.46
CA GLU A 504 -14.11 -22.38 12.32
C GLU A 504 -15.18 -22.54 13.38
N LYS A 505 -14.85 -22.23 14.66
CA LYS A 505 -15.83 -22.25 15.75
C LYS A 505 -16.95 -21.24 15.54
N LYS A 506 -16.61 -20.10 14.96
CA LYS A 506 -17.59 -19.04 14.67
C LYS A 506 -18.50 -19.42 13.51
N GLN A 507 -17.96 -19.97 12.43
CA GLN A 507 -18.74 -20.48 11.31
C GLN A 507 -19.65 -21.65 11.72
N ALA A 508 -19.14 -22.58 12.52
CA ALA A 508 -19.94 -23.66 13.08
C ALA A 508 -21.11 -23.12 13.94
N ALA A 509 -20.84 -22.16 14.85
CA ALA A 509 -21.86 -21.56 15.68
C ALA A 509 -22.91 -20.77 14.86
N LEU A 510 -22.51 -20.09 13.77
CA LEU A 510 -23.42 -19.42 12.86
C LEU A 510 -24.33 -20.41 12.13
N SER A 511 -23.76 -21.51 11.61
CA SER A 511 -24.52 -22.57 10.95
C SER A 511 -25.50 -23.26 11.89
N GLU A 512 -25.06 -23.53 13.13
CA GLU A 512 -25.94 -24.10 14.16
C GLU A 512 -27.10 -23.16 14.51
N LEU A 513 -26.84 -21.87 14.70
CA LEU A 513 -27.88 -20.89 14.95
C LEU A 513 -28.84 -20.72 13.79
N SER A 514 -28.32 -20.69 12.54
CA SER A 514 -29.15 -20.65 11.32
C SER A 514 -30.10 -21.86 11.27
N SER A 515 -29.59 -23.04 11.55
CA SER A 515 -30.38 -24.29 11.58
C SER A 515 -31.40 -24.30 12.75
N MET A 516 -30.98 -23.96 13.99
CA MET A 516 -31.84 -23.94 15.17
C MET A 516 -33.04 -22.98 15.02
N PHE A 517 -32.79 -21.83 14.45
CA PHE A 517 -33.80 -20.78 14.27
C PHE A 517 -34.42 -20.79 12.88
N ARG A 518 -34.03 -21.72 12.00
CA ARG A 518 -34.51 -21.85 10.60
C ARG A 518 -34.41 -20.53 9.84
N LEU A 519 -33.25 -19.87 9.92
CA LEU A 519 -33.05 -18.56 9.31
C LEU A 519 -32.97 -18.65 7.78
N ASP A 520 -32.62 -19.83 7.24
CA ASP A 520 -32.50 -20.11 5.82
C ASP A 520 -33.85 -20.44 5.13
N ASP A 521 -34.93 -20.65 5.91
CA ASP A 521 -36.24 -21.06 5.37
C ASP A 521 -37.05 -19.87 4.77
N ASP A 522 -36.55 -18.65 4.78
CA ASP A 522 -37.30 -17.48 4.31
C ASP A 522 -37.28 -17.29 2.77
N GLU A 523 -36.54 -18.13 2.01
CA GLU A 523 -36.61 -18.15 0.53
C GLU A 523 -37.84 -18.90 -0.03
N GLU A 524 -38.53 -19.76 0.78
CA GLU A 524 -39.80 -20.36 0.39
C GLU A 524 -40.95 -19.59 1.07
N GLY A 525 -41.64 -18.74 0.30
CA GLY A 525 -42.87 -18.05 0.73
C GLY A 525 -43.92 -19.02 1.34
N PRO A 526 -44.95 -18.52 2.04
CA PRO A 526 -45.82 -19.33 2.89
C PRO A 526 -46.42 -20.47 2.09
N ARG A 527 -45.99 -21.70 2.38
CA ARG A 527 -46.57 -22.93 1.80
C ARG A 527 -48.06 -22.92 2.07
N GLY A 528 -48.83 -22.80 1.01
CA GLY A 528 -50.29 -22.78 1.04
C GLY A 528 -50.82 -23.98 1.82
N LYS A 529 -51.72 -23.68 2.76
CA LYS A 529 -52.48 -24.67 3.53
C LYS A 529 -52.97 -25.80 2.63
N GLY A 530 -52.38 -26.96 2.77
CA GLY A 530 -52.77 -28.16 2.05
C GLY A 530 -54.28 -28.38 2.15
N ARG A 531 -54.93 -28.44 0.98
CA ARG A 531 -56.31 -28.89 0.82
C ARG A 531 -56.41 -30.28 1.42
N ARG A 532 -57.06 -30.42 2.59
CA ARG A 532 -57.62 -31.69 3.03
C ARG A 532 -58.61 -32.15 1.95
N ARG A 533 -58.27 -33.19 1.22
CA ARG A 533 -59.26 -34.01 0.47
C ARG A 533 -60.07 -34.78 1.48
N LYS A 534 -61.41 -34.63 1.38
CA LYS A 534 -62.40 -35.56 1.94
C LYS A 534 -62.35 -36.87 1.19
#